data_70590de0eacc782905a9e29fc7292c6f
#
_entry.id   70590de0eacc782905a9e29fc7292c6f
#
_cell.length_a   1.000
_cell.length_b   1.000
_cell.length_c   1.000
_cell.angle_alpha   90.00
_cell.angle_beta   90.00
_cell.angle_gamma   90.00
#
_symmetry.space_group_name_H-M   'P 1'
#
loop_
_entity.id
_entity.type
_entity.pdbx_description
1 polymer ?
#
loop_
_entity_poly.entity_id
_entity_poly.type
_entity_poly.pdbx_seq_one_letter_code
_entity_poly.pdbx_strand_id
1 'polypeptide(L)'
;MTTSSGLPVIRLRNGADKRFKNGHSWIYSNEIQMTDKTTALSAGSIVQLVRHDKKELGVGTFTPNSLIAYRGFTRTGTKGIDKRFFKNRITRAVALRDAVFSEPHYRLIHGDADGLPGLVVDRFDDTVVIQTSTAGMDLLIDYVVSALKSVIAPKHILLNNEGGFRNLEGLDTLSKTLEGEISVPLEVRENGLTFYADPLNGQKTGWFFDQRCNREFVAGLAKGRLVVD
;
A
#
# COMPACT_ATOMS: atom_id res chain seq x y z
N MET A 1 17.31 -4.88 22.77
CA MET A 1 17.96 -6.02 22.11
C MET A 1 17.89 -5.74 20.63
N THR A 2 19.00 -5.83 19.93
CA THR A 2 19.07 -5.77 18.46
C THR A 2 19.30 -7.17 17.94
N THR A 3 18.74 -7.47 16.76
CA THR A 3 18.99 -8.73 16.04
C THR A 3 20.35 -8.71 15.34
N SER A 4 20.73 -9.82 14.68
CA SER A 4 21.87 -9.86 13.75
C SER A 4 21.76 -8.83 12.62
N SER A 5 20.56 -8.31 12.33
CA SER A 5 20.29 -7.26 11.34
C SER A 5 20.41 -5.83 11.89
N GLY A 6 20.66 -5.64 13.19
CA GLY A 6 20.69 -4.32 13.83
C GLY A 6 19.33 -3.64 14.02
N LEU A 7 18.23 -4.28 13.61
CA LEU A 7 16.88 -3.72 13.74
C LEU A 7 16.36 -3.80 15.20
N PRO A 8 15.55 -2.83 15.65
CA PRO A 8 14.80 -2.95 16.89
C PRO A 8 13.90 -4.18 16.86
N VAL A 9 13.67 -4.80 18.03
CA VAL A 9 12.90 -6.03 18.16
C VAL A 9 11.55 -5.74 18.79
N ILE A 10 10.48 -6.18 18.14
CA ILE A 10 9.12 -6.23 18.68
C ILE A 10 8.77 -7.68 19.00
N ARG A 11 8.37 -7.95 20.26
CA ARG A 11 8.05 -9.30 20.71
C ARG A 11 6.55 -9.48 20.90
N LEU A 12 6.04 -10.60 20.36
CA LEU A 12 4.65 -11.00 20.57
C LEU A 12 4.43 -11.59 21.97
N ARG A 13 3.20 -11.43 22.46
CA ARG A 13 2.71 -12.19 23.59
C ARG A 13 2.55 -13.67 23.23
N ASN A 14 2.50 -14.53 24.22
CA ASN A 14 2.31 -15.96 23.98
C ASN A 14 0.98 -16.22 23.23
N GLY A 15 1.04 -17.03 22.16
CA GLY A 15 -0.13 -17.39 21.35
C GLY A 15 -0.59 -16.37 20.31
N ALA A 16 -0.01 -15.15 20.30
CA ALA A 16 -0.40 -14.07 19.37
C ALA A 16 0.17 -14.23 17.95
N ASP A 17 0.98 -15.25 17.70
CA ASP A 17 1.63 -15.47 16.39
C ASP A 17 0.76 -16.23 15.37
N LYS A 18 -0.38 -16.77 15.77
CA LYS A 18 -1.23 -17.66 14.93
C LYS A 18 -1.69 -16.96 13.65
N ARG A 19 -2.28 -15.76 13.78
CA ARG A 19 -2.80 -15.03 12.61
C ARG A 19 -1.68 -14.64 11.64
N PHE A 20 -0.56 -14.16 12.15
CA PHE A 20 0.59 -13.79 11.32
C PHE A 20 1.16 -14.99 10.56
N LYS A 21 1.29 -16.16 11.20
CA LYS A 21 1.70 -17.42 10.55
C LYS A 21 0.72 -17.85 9.45
N ASN A 22 -0.59 -17.64 9.65
CA ASN A 22 -1.64 -17.98 8.71
C ASN A 22 -1.82 -16.95 7.58
N GLY A 23 -0.91 -15.99 7.47
CA GLY A 23 -0.93 -15.10 6.34
C GLY A 23 -1.40 -13.66 6.62
N HIS A 24 -1.89 -13.34 7.81
CA HIS A 24 -2.32 -11.99 8.15
C HIS A 24 -1.11 -11.09 8.41
N SER A 25 -1.09 -9.89 7.81
CA SER A 25 0.06 -8.99 7.93
C SER A 25 0.01 -8.07 9.15
N TRP A 26 -1.11 -7.98 9.87
CA TRP A 26 -1.32 -7.05 10.98
C TRP A 26 -1.14 -7.71 12.33
N ILE A 27 -0.49 -7.00 13.24
CA ILE A 27 -0.45 -7.30 14.68
C ILE A 27 -0.99 -6.11 15.45
N TYR A 28 -1.94 -6.36 16.32
CA TYR A 28 -2.55 -5.34 17.15
C TYR A 28 -1.68 -5.02 18.37
N SER A 29 -1.83 -3.81 18.92
CA SER A 29 -1.05 -3.34 20.07
C SER A 29 -1.17 -4.26 21.30
N ASN A 30 -2.35 -4.84 21.55
CA ASN A 30 -2.58 -5.77 22.66
C ASN A 30 -1.92 -7.14 22.47
N GLU A 31 -1.46 -7.50 21.27
CA GLU A 31 -0.74 -8.73 20.97
C GLU A 31 0.78 -8.61 21.19
N ILE A 32 1.28 -7.38 21.41
CA ILE A 32 2.70 -7.07 21.57
C ILE A 32 3.04 -6.93 23.06
N GLN A 33 4.24 -7.39 23.43
CA GLN A 33 4.85 -7.10 24.73
C GLN A 33 5.42 -5.68 24.69
N MET A 34 4.58 -4.69 25.01
CA MET A 34 5.01 -3.29 25.07
C MET A 34 5.97 -3.08 26.24
N THR A 35 7.05 -2.34 26.00
CA THR A 35 8.07 -1.93 26.97
C THR A 35 8.42 -0.47 26.72
N ASP A 36 9.08 0.21 27.66
CA ASP A 36 9.52 1.59 27.48
C ASP A 36 10.37 1.76 26.22
N LYS A 37 11.20 0.76 25.86
CA LYS A 37 12.01 0.77 24.66
C LYS A 37 11.16 0.67 23.37
N THR A 38 10.07 -0.09 23.38
CA THR A 38 9.20 -0.22 22.22
C THR A 38 8.27 0.97 22.07
N THR A 39 7.78 1.53 23.18
CA THR A 39 6.97 2.76 23.16
C THR A 39 7.75 4.00 22.77
N ALA A 40 9.07 4.01 22.98
CA ALA A 40 9.96 5.09 22.57
C ALA A 40 10.37 5.06 21.08
N LEU A 41 9.99 4.02 20.32
CA LEU A 41 10.25 3.97 18.88
C LEU A 41 9.41 4.99 18.13
N SER A 42 10.00 5.62 17.14
CA SER A 42 9.27 6.52 16.23
C SER A 42 8.21 5.76 15.43
N ALA A 43 7.09 6.41 15.15
CA ALA A 43 6.06 5.85 14.28
C ALA A 43 6.65 5.48 12.91
N GLY A 44 6.28 4.29 12.40
CA GLY A 44 6.78 3.78 11.13
C GLY A 44 8.16 3.12 11.18
N SER A 45 8.81 3.01 12.35
CA SER A 45 10.12 2.36 12.48
C SER A 45 10.13 0.96 11.88
N ILE A 46 11.17 0.62 11.09
CA ILE A 46 11.39 -0.74 10.60
C ILE A 46 11.89 -1.60 11.75
N VAL A 47 11.23 -2.72 11.99
CA VAL A 47 11.49 -3.59 13.15
C VAL A 47 11.49 -5.06 12.76
N GLN A 48 12.20 -5.87 13.55
CA GLN A 48 12.13 -7.32 13.51
C GLN A 48 11.03 -7.80 14.45
N LEU A 49 10.04 -8.53 13.91
CA LEU A 49 9.04 -9.22 14.71
C LEU A 49 9.56 -10.56 15.18
N VAL A 50 9.43 -10.82 16.49
CA VAL A 50 9.77 -12.11 17.07
C VAL A 50 8.62 -12.68 17.91
N ARG A 51 8.54 -14.00 17.98
CA ARG A 51 7.64 -14.72 18.85
C ARG A 51 8.03 -14.56 20.33
N HIS A 52 7.17 -14.98 21.25
CA HIS A 52 7.43 -14.93 22.68
C HIS A 52 8.71 -15.66 23.11
N ASP A 53 9.08 -16.76 22.42
CA ASP A 53 10.30 -17.55 22.61
C ASP A 53 11.50 -17.05 21.79
N LYS A 54 11.43 -15.83 21.28
CA LYS A 54 12.48 -15.14 20.48
C LYS A 54 12.69 -15.68 19.06
N LYS A 55 11.87 -16.62 18.58
CA LYS A 55 11.93 -17.06 17.19
C LYS A 55 11.52 -15.93 16.25
N GLU A 56 12.34 -15.65 15.24
CA GLU A 56 12.07 -14.63 14.24
C GLU A 56 10.86 -14.98 13.37
N LEU A 57 10.01 -14.00 13.11
CA LEU A 57 8.79 -14.16 12.32
C LEU A 57 8.82 -13.36 11.02
N GLY A 58 9.46 -12.19 11.00
CA GLY A 58 9.54 -11.35 9.82
C GLY A 58 9.92 -9.91 10.15
N VAL A 59 10.02 -9.09 9.10
CA VAL A 59 10.31 -7.66 9.20
C VAL A 59 9.10 -6.86 8.75
N GLY A 60 8.84 -5.74 9.40
CA GLY A 60 7.74 -4.84 9.10
C GLY A 60 7.93 -3.47 9.70
N THR A 61 6.89 -2.65 9.64
CA THR A 61 6.86 -1.33 10.27
C THR A 61 6.05 -1.36 11.56
N PHE A 62 6.44 -0.51 12.51
CA PHE A 62 5.84 -0.44 13.83
C PHE A 62 5.46 1.00 14.18
N THR A 63 4.23 1.19 14.67
CA THR A 63 3.68 2.47 15.13
C THR A 63 3.15 2.27 16.56
N PRO A 64 3.86 2.75 17.61
CA PRO A 64 3.55 2.42 19.01
C PRO A 64 2.14 2.76 19.46
N ASN A 65 1.60 3.88 18.97
CA ASN A 65 0.30 4.42 19.40
C ASN A 65 -0.86 4.04 18.45
N SER A 66 -0.62 3.18 17.46
CA SER A 66 -1.66 2.70 16.58
C SER A 66 -2.30 1.40 17.10
N LEU A 67 -3.61 1.24 16.90
CA LEU A 67 -4.31 -0.02 17.19
C LEU A 67 -3.69 -1.18 16.40
N ILE A 68 -3.41 -0.97 15.10
CA ILE A 68 -2.65 -1.91 14.27
C ILE A 68 -1.18 -1.51 14.37
N ALA A 69 -0.53 -1.94 15.45
CA ALA A 69 0.79 -1.46 15.82
C ALA A 69 1.92 -1.99 14.92
N TYR A 70 1.76 -3.16 14.32
CA TYR A 70 2.77 -3.72 13.40
C TYR A 70 2.13 -4.15 12.08
N ARG A 71 2.81 -3.84 10.98
CA ARG A 71 2.44 -4.24 9.62
C ARG A 71 3.60 -4.97 8.95
N GLY A 72 3.40 -6.27 8.67
CA GLY A 72 4.43 -7.16 8.16
C GLY A 72 4.66 -7.05 6.66
N PHE A 73 5.90 -6.85 6.26
CA PHE A 73 6.33 -6.87 4.86
C PHE A 73 6.91 -8.23 4.46
N THR A 74 7.62 -8.88 5.39
CA THR A 74 8.17 -10.21 5.18
C THR A 74 7.66 -11.17 6.26
N ARG A 75 7.68 -12.48 5.96
CA ARG A 75 7.21 -13.54 6.86
C ARG A 75 8.31 -14.50 7.31
N THR A 76 9.51 -14.29 6.80
CA THR A 76 10.67 -15.13 7.13
C THR A 76 11.93 -14.29 7.05
N GLY A 77 12.87 -14.60 7.94
CA GLY A 77 14.23 -14.06 7.91
C GLY A 77 14.35 -12.61 8.33
N THR A 78 15.57 -12.11 8.19
CA THR A 78 16.02 -10.76 8.54
C THR A 78 16.25 -9.88 7.32
N LYS A 79 15.77 -10.28 6.13
CA LYS A 79 15.96 -9.51 4.90
C LYS A 79 15.33 -8.13 5.05
N GLY A 80 16.13 -7.11 4.84
CA GLY A 80 15.73 -5.72 4.94
C GLY A 80 14.63 -5.35 3.92
N ILE A 81 13.87 -4.33 4.27
CA ILE A 81 12.94 -3.65 3.36
C ILE A 81 13.77 -2.59 2.64
N ASP A 82 14.21 -2.91 1.43
CA ASP A 82 15.09 -2.08 0.61
C ASP A 82 14.48 -1.79 -0.78
N LYS A 83 15.20 -1.04 -1.59
CA LYS A 83 14.80 -0.72 -2.98
C LYS A 83 14.53 -1.98 -3.82
N ARG A 84 15.31 -3.06 -3.66
CA ARG A 84 15.14 -4.31 -4.39
C ARG A 84 13.85 -5.03 -3.96
N PHE A 85 13.51 -4.96 -2.67
CA PHE A 85 12.26 -5.51 -2.15
C PHE A 85 11.05 -4.87 -2.86
N PHE A 86 10.98 -3.52 -2.91
CA PHE A 86 9.89 -2.80 -3.57
C PHE A 86 9.85 -3.09 -5.07
N LYS A 87 11.01 -3.07 -5.75
CA LYS A 87 11.08 -3.42 -7.17
C LYS A 87 10.47 -4.79 -7.46
N ASN A 88 10.84 -5.82 -6.71
CA ASN A 88 10.34 -7.18 -6.90
C ASN A 88 8.81 -7.27 -6.67
N ARG A 89 8.28 -6.57 -5.63
CA ARG A 89 6.85 -6.54 -5.35
C ARG A 89 6.07 -5.85 -6.47
N ILE A 90 6.53 -4.70 -6.92
CA ILE A 90 5.88 -3.94 -8.01
C ILE A 90 5.97 -4.70 -9.33
N THR A 91 7.12 -5.31 -9.66
CA THR A 91 7.24 -6.15 -10.88
C THR A 91 6.22 -7.28 -10.87
N ARG A 92 6.06 -7.97 -9.73
CA ARG A 92 5.06 -9.04 -9.60
C ARG A 92 3.63 -8.51 -9.75
N ALA A 93 3.34 -7.36 -9.18
CA ALA A 93 2.03 -6.74 -9.27
C ALA A 93 1.71 -6.33 -10.72
N VAL A 94 2.65 -5.71 -11.44
CA VAL A 94 2.51 -5.38 -12.86
C VAL A 94 2.21 -6.64 -13.68
N ALA A 95 3.03 -7.69 -13.54
CA ALA A 95 2.83 -8.93 -14.29
C ALA A 95 1.44 -9.56 -14.05
N LEU A 96 0.92 -9.47 -12.81
CA LEU A 96 -0.42 -9.95 -12.49
C LEU A 96 -1.51 -9.11 -13.17
N ARG A 97 -1.37 -7.76 -13.17
CA ARG A 97 -2.37 -6.85 -13.76
C ARG A 97 -2.35 -6.95 -15.28
N ASP A 98 -1.17 -7.02 -15.91
CA ASP A 98 -1.03 -7.16 -17.35
C ASP A 98 -1.57 -8.51 -17.86
N ALA A 99 -1.60 -9.56 -17.04
CA ALA A 99 -2.25 -10.82 -17.37
C ALA A 99 -3.79 -10.75 -17.33
N VAL A 100 -4.38 -9.75 -16.66
CA VAL A 100 -5.84 -9.61 -16.46
C VAL A 100 -6.42 -8.49 -17.32
N PHE A 101 -5.68 -7.38 -17.46
CA PHE A 101 -6.17 -6.17 -18.11
C PHE A 101 -5.40 -5.91 -19.41
N SER A 102 -6.13 -5.61 -20.49
CA SER A 102 -5.57 -5.26 -21.80
C SER A 102 -5.02 -3.84 -21.85
N GLU A 103 -5.47 -2.97 -20.97
CA GLU A 103 -5.11 -1.56 -20.93
C GLU A 103 -4.49 -1.21 -19.58
N PRO A 104 -3.47 -0.31 -19.54
CA PRO A 104 -2.75 0.03 -18.33
C PRO A 104 -3.54 1.02 -17.42
N HIS A 105 -4.83 0.77 -17.24
CA HIS A 105 -5.74 1.52 -16.39
C HIS A 105 -6.31 0.60 -15.32
N TYR A 106 -5.66 0.56 -14.14
CA TYR A 106 -6.01 -0.36 -13.05
C TYR A 106 -5.40 0.04 -11.72
N ARG A 107 -5.94 -0.52 -10.63
CA ARG A 107 -5.24 -0.49 -9.34
C ARG A 107 -4.03 -1.40 -9.40
N LEU A 108 -2.83 -0.78 -9.48
CA LEU A 108 -1.56 -1.51 -9.56
C LEU A 108 -1.20 -2.15 -8.22
N ILE A 109 -1.30 -1.40 -7.12
CA ILE A 109 -1.01 -1.90 -5.77
C ILE A 109 -2.25 -1.74 -4.87
N HIS A 110 -2.63 -2.84 -4.22
CA HIS A 110 -3.74 -2.89 -3.27
C HIS A 110 -3.23 -3.33 -1.89
N GLY A 111 -2.37 -2.54 -1.28
CA GLY A 111 -1.92 -2.70 0.10
C GLY A 111 -1.42 -4.09 0.45
N ASP A 112 -2.03 -4.66 1.48
CA ASP A 112 -1.69 -5.98 2.02
C ASP A 112 -1.81 -7.12 1.00
N ALA A 113 -2.75 -7.04 0.06
CA ALA A 113 -2.94 -8.06 -0.97
C ALA A 113 -1.70 -8.21 -1.88
N ASP A 114 -0.98 -7.12 -2.12
CA ASP A 114 0.27 -7.12 -2.89
C ASP A 114 1.51 -7.18 -1.98
N GLY A 115 1.31 -7.34 -0.66
CA GLY A 115 2.38 -7.42 0.34
C GLY A 115 3.10 -6.08 0.59
N LEU A 116 2.40 -4.97 0.35
CA LEU A 116 2.86 -3.60 0.58
C LEU A 116 1.85 -2.85 1.48
N PRO A 117 1.75 -3.21 2.76
CA PRO A 117 0.77 -2.66 3.69
C PRO A 117 0.80 -1.12 3.72
N GLY A 118 -0.37 -0.50 3.61
CA GLY A 118 -0.51 0.95 3.63
C GLY A 118 -0.19 1.66 2.32
N LEU A 119 0.05 0.93 1.22
CA LEU A 119 0.29 1.50 -0.10
C LEU A 119 -0.88 1.20 -1.06
N VAL A 120 -1.40 2.23 -1.69
CA VAL A 120 -2.26 2.12 -2.87
C VAL A 120 -1.56 2.82 -4.03
N VAL A 121 -1.57 2.20 -5.21
CA VAL A 121 -1.10 2.81 -6.45
C VAL A 121 -2.11 2.53 -7.54
N ASP A 122 -2.68 3.57 -8.11
CA ASP A 122 -3.55 3.50 -9.28
C ASP A 122 -2.79 3.98 -10.51
N ARG A 123 -2.90 3.22 -11.60
CA ARG A 123 -2.23 3.48 -12.87
C ARG A 123 -3.24 3.97 -13.90
N PHE A 124 -2.94 5.10 -14.52
CA PHE A 124 -3.64 5.74 -15.62
C PHE A 124 -2.65 5.91 -16.77
N ASP A 125 -2.40 4.83 -17.51
CA ASP A 125 -1.38 4.73 -18.55
C ASP A 125 0.03 5.14 -18.06
N ASP A 126 0.53 6.29 -18.41
CA ASP A 126 1.83 6.85 -18.03
C ASP A 126 1.78 7.72 -16.75
N THR A 127 0.61 7.89 -16.17
CA THR A 127 0.39 8.59 -14.90
C THR A 127 0.08 7.60 -13.79
N VAL A 128 0.70 7.78 -12.62
CA VAL A 128 0.37 7.00 -11.43
C VAL A 128 -0.01 7.91 -10.26
N VAL A 129 -1.04 7.50 -9.53
CA VAL A 129 -1.48 8.16 -8.30
C VAL A 129 -1.18 7.24 -7.13
N ILE A 130 -0.40 7.74 -6.19
CA ILE A 130 0.04 7.03 -4.99
C ILE A 130 -0.73 7.53 -3.79
N GLN A 131 -1.17 6.62 -2.94
CA GLN A 131 -1.65 6.93 -1.59
C GLN A 131 -0.89 6.09 -0.58
N THR A 132 -0.44 6.74 0.49
CA THR A 132 0.15 6.09 1.66
C THR A 132 -0.73 6.36 2.87
N SER A 133 -1.07 5.32 3.63
CA SER A 133 -2.00 5.40 4.76
C SER A 133 -1.35 5.07 6.11
N THR A 134 -0.03 4.84 6.13
CA THR A 134 0.71 4.46 7.33
C THR A 134 2.03 5.22 7.44
N ALA A 135 2.45 5.51 8.67
CA ALA A 135 3.72 6.18 8.94
C ALA A 135 4.92 5.43 8.34
N GLY A 136 4.88 4.10 8.38
CA GLY A 136 5.93 3.28 7.79
C GLY A 136 6.02 3.39 6.28
N MET A 137 4.88 3.50 5.59
CA MET A 137 4.89 3.64 4.13
C MET A 137 5.31 5.06 3.70
N ASP A 138 4.96 6.10 4.49
CA ASP A 138 5.45 7.46 4.26
C ASP A 138 6.98 7.52 4.29
N LEU A 139 7.62 6.86 5.28
CA LEU A 139 9.08 6.79 5.37
C LEU A 139 9.74 6.00 4.22
N LEU A 140 8.99 5.15 3.54
CA LEU A 140 9.47 4.27 2.47
C LEU A 140 9.09 4.76 1.07
N ILE A 141 8.49 5.96 0.96
CA ILE A 141 7.95 6.49 -0.31
C ILE A 141 9.03 6.59 -1.41
N ASP A 142 10.25 6.96 -1.07
CA ASP A 142 11.34 7.07 -2.04
C ASP A 142 11.69 5.73 -2.69
N TYR A 143 11.58 4.62 -1.94
CA TYR A 143 11.75 3.28 -2.49
C TYR A 143 10.61 2.91 -3.43
N VAL A 144 9.38 3.30 -3.10
CA VAL A 144 8.18 3.10 -3.95
C VAL A 144 8.36 3.84 -5.28
N VAL A 145 8.65 5.14 -5.23
CA VAL A 145 8.85 6.00 -6.42
C VAL A 145 9.99 5.45 -7.29
N SER A 146 11.14 5.13 -6.68
CA SER A 146 12.28 4.55 -7.40
C SER A 146 11.94 3.22 -8.08
N ALA A 147 11.13 2.39 -7.43
CA ALA A 147 10.71 1.10 -7.99
C ALA A 147 9.71 1.28 -9.13
N LEU A 148 8.72 2.17 -8.99
CA LEU A 148 7.77 2.52 -10.07
C LEU A 148 8.51 3.03 -11.31
N LYS A 149 9.44 3.97 -11.14
CA LYS A 149 10.29 4.48 -12.23
C LYS A 149 11.09 3.38 -12.92
N SER A 150 11.61 2.42 -12.15
CA SER A 150 12.40 1.30 -12.69
C SER A 150 11.56 0.24 -13.42
N VAL A 151 10.27 0.06 -13.06
CA VAL A 151 9.45 -1.05 -13.55
C VAL A 151 8.51 -0.62 -14.67
N ILE A 152 7.82 0.51 -14.53
CA ILE A 152 6.82 0.98 -15.50
C ILE A 152 7.15 2.34 -16.11
N ALA A 153 8.23 3.01 -15.66
CA ALA A 153 8.70 4.30 -16.16
C ALA A 153 7.58 5.34 -16.38
N PRO A 154 6.74 5.64 -15.37
CA PRO A 154 5.66 6.58 -15.53
C PRO A 154 6.22 7.98 -15.79
N LYS A 155 5.54 8.78 -16.62
CA LYS A 155 5.90 10.18 -16.88
C LYS A 155 5.47 11.10 -15.74
N HIS A 156 4.36 10.76 -15.09
CA HIS A 156 3.75 11.59 -14.06
C HIS A 156 3.48 10.78 -12.80
N ILE A 157 3.85 11.32 -11.64
CA ILE A 157 3.61 10.68 -10.33
C ILE A 157 2.98 11.71 -9.40
N LEU A 158 1.75 11.44 -8.96
CA LEU A 158 1.03 12.20 -7.94
C LEU A 158 1.01 11.40 -6.63
N LEU A 159 1.42 12.02 -5.53
CA LEU A 159 1.12 11.57 -4.18
C LEU A 159 -0.14 12.29 -3.71
N ASN A 160 -1.25 11.55 -3.52
CA ASN A 160 -2.51 12.10 -3.04
C ASN A 160 -2.90 11.44 -1.72
N ASN A 161 -2.47 12.04 -0.63
CA ASN A 161 -2.66 11.58 0.75
C ASN A 161 -3.78 12.35 1.48
N GLU A 162 -4.89 12.65 0.81
CA GLU A 162 -6.02 13.39 1.41
C GLU A 162 -7.02 12.50 2.18
N GLY A 163 -6.79 11.21 2.24
CA GLY A 163 -7.69 10.25 2.90
C GLY A 163 -7.68 10.33 4.43
N GLY A 164 -8.86 10.32 5.06
CA GLY A 164 -9.03 10.43 6.51
C GLY A 164 -8.42 9.28 7.36
N PHE A 165 -8.06 8.15 6.75
CA PHE A 165 -7.39 7.04 7.45
C PHE A 165 -6.00 7.41 7.99
N ARG A 166 -5.35 8.42 7.43
CA ARG A 166 -4.05 8.92 7.88
C ARG A 166 -4.08 9.49 9.29
N ASN A 167 -5.19 10.12 9.66
CA ASN A 167 -5.39 10.70 10.99
C ASN A 167 -5.29 9.63 12.11
N LEU A 168 -5.64 8.36 11.80
CA LEU A 168 -5.50 7.25 12.76
C LEU A 168 -4.05 6.88 13.07
N GLU A 169 -3.12 7.25 12.19
CA GLU A 169 -1.67 7.08 12.38
C GLU A 169 -0.98 8.39 12.80
N GLY A 170 -1.75 9.47 13.02
CA GLY A 170 -1.23 10.80 13.37
C GLY A 170 -0.51 11.51 12.21
N LEU A 171 -0.89 11.20 10.97
CA LEU A 171 -0.27 11.74 9.76
C LEU A 171 -1.12 12.85 9.15
N ASP A 172 -0.45 13.91 8.72
CA ASP A 172 -1.08 15.02 7.99
C ASP A 172 -1.54 14.59 6.59
N THR A 173 -2.55 15.31 6.08
CA THR A 173 -2.96 15.21 4.69
C THR A 173 -1.97 15.97 3.80
N LEU A 174 -1.69 15.43 2.62
CA LEU A 174 -0.74 16.01 1.66
C LEU A 174 -1.10 15.59 0.24
N SER A 175 -1.19 16.55 -0.69
CA SER A 175 -1.19 16.28 -2.13
C SER A 175 0.02 16.95 -2.77
N LYS A 176 0.83 16.19 -3.53
CA LYS A 176 2.06 16.68 -4.14
C LYS A 176 2.41 15.91 -5.41
N THR A 177 2.71 16.64 -6.48
CA THR A 177 3.34 16.04 -7.68
C THR A 177 4.80 15.71 -7.36
N LEU A 178 5.18 14.44 -7.53
CA LEU A 178 6.52 13.93 -7.30
C LEU A 178 7.35 13.87 -8.59
N GLU A 179 6.68 13.74 -9.75
CA GLU A 179 7.32 13.69 -11.07
C GLU A 179 6.37 14.26 -12.14
N GLY A 180 6.91 14.99 -13.12
CA GLY A 180 6.15 15.54 -14.25
C GLY A 180 5.10 16.58 -13.85
N GLU A 181 4.09 16.75 -14.68
CA GLU A 181 2.92 17.63 -14.45
C GLU A 181 1.64 16.83 -14.54
N ILE A 182 0.70 17.06 -13.63
CA ILE A 182 -0.59 16.38 -13.65
C ILE A 182 -1.59 17.26 -14.38
N SER A 183 -1.98 16.83 -15.58
CA SER A 183 -3.07 17.45 -16.33
C SER A 183 -4.37 16.71 -16.06
N VAL A 184 -5.41 17.41 -15.72
CA VAL A 184 -6.75 16.86 -15.50
C VAL A 184 -7.74 17.36 -16.55
N PRO A 185 -8.73 16.55 -16.95
CA PRO A 185 -8.99 15.19 -16.47
C PRO A 185 -8.02 14.15 -17.06
N LEU A 186 -7.73 13.08 -16.30
CA LEU A 186 -7.03 11.90 -16.80
C LEU A 186 -8.00 10.99 -17.56
N GLU A 187 -7.55 10.45 -18.68
CA GLU A 187 -8.29 9.42 -19.41
C GLU A 187 -8.22 8.08 -18.67
N VAL A 188 -9.33 7.37 -18.62
CA VAL A 188 -9.45 6.01 -18.07
C VAL A 188 -10.11 5.11 -19.09
N ARG A 189 -9.44 4.06 -19.50
CA ARG A 189 -9.98 3.06 -20.42
C ARG A 189 -10.35 1.79 -19.67
N GLU A 190 -11.61 1.40 -19.74
CA GLU A 190 -12.08 0.13 -19.20
C GLU A 190 -13.31 -0.38 -19.95
N ASN A 191 -13.40 -1.70 -20.12
CA ASN A 191 -14.54 -2.38 -20.75
C ASN A 191 -14.87 -1.82 -22.16
N GLY A 192 -13.85 -1.37 -22.91
CA GLY A 192 -14.00 -0.80 -24.24
C GLY A 192 -14.55 0.64 -24.27
N LEU A 193 -14.66 1.29 -23.12
CA LEU A 193 -15.13 2.66 -23.00
C LEU A 193 -14.03 3.57 -22.44
N THR A 194 -14.14 4.86 -22.77
CA THR A 194 -13.27 5.92 -22.23
C THR A 194 -14.06 6.75 -21.23
N PHE A 195 -13.47 6.93 -20.05
CA PHE A 195 -13.94 7.76 -18.97
C PHE A 195 -12.89 8.81 -18.62
N TYR A 196 -13.26 9.75 -17.77
CA TYR A 196 -12.38 10.82 -17.31
C TYR A 196 -12.37 10.92 -15.80
N ALA A 197 -11.19 11.02 -15.21
CA ALA A 197 -10.98 11.07 -13.77
C ALA A 197 -10.22 12.34 -13.36
N ASP A 198 -10.56 12.90 -12.21
CA ASP A 198 -9.82 14.01 -11.61
C ASP A 198 -9.12 13.54 -10.32
N PRO A 199 -7.83 13.20 -10.36
CA PRO A 199 -7.10 12.77 -9.19
C PRO A 199 -6.71 13.91 -8.24
N LEU A 200 -6.89 15.17 -8.64
CA LEU A 200 -6.58 16.34 -7.83
C LEU A 200 -7.76 16.78 -6.95
N ASN A 201 -8.99 16.73 -7.51
CA ASN A 201 -10.19 17.22 -6.81
C ASN A 201 -11.24 16.12 -6.59
N GLY A 202 -11.06 14.96 -7.23
CA GLY A 202 -11.97 13.82 -7.12
C GLY A 202 -11.77 13.02 -5.82
N GLN A 203 -12.74 12.16 -5.50
CA GLN A 203 -12.64 11.25 -4.36
C GLN A 203 -11.55 10.19 -4.60
N LYS A 204 -10.89 9.74 -3.52
CA LYS A 204 -9.81 8.72 -3.55
C LYS A 204 -8.68 9.16 -4.50
N THR A 205 -8.41 8.34 -5.53
CA THR A 205 -7.42 8.60 -6.58
C THR A 205 -8.03 9.21 -7.85
N GLY A 206 -9.29 9.67 -7.78
CA GLY A 206 -10.07 10.20 -8.91
C GLY A 206 -10.90 9.14 -9.64
N TRP A 207 -10.66 7.84 -9.42
CA TRP A 207 -11.40 6.75 -10.05
C TRP A 207 -11.58 5.55 -9.11
N PHE A 208 -12.67 4.80 -9.33
CA PHE A 208 -13.02 3.61 -8.53
C PHE A 208 -12.77 2.34 -9.36
N PHE A 209 -11.51 1.90 -9.46
CA PHE A 209 -11.14 0.68 -10.19
C PHE A 209 -11.79 -0.59 -9.64
N ASP A 210 -12.16 -0.62 -8.37
CA ASP A 210 -12.87 -1.71 -7.70
C ASP A 210 -14.29 -1.92 -8.24
N GLN A 211 -14.88 -0.90 -8.89
CA GLN A 211 -16.21 -0.96 -9.47
C GLN A 211 -16.25 -1.40 -10.95
N ARG A 212 -15.12 -1.69 -11.58
CA ARG A 212 -15.03 -2.10 -12.99
C ARG A 212 -16.01 -3.23 -13.35
N CYS A 213 -15.97 -4.34 -12.60
CA CYS A 213 -16.85 -5.49 -12.86
C CYS A 213 -18.33 -5.16 -12.61
N ASN A 214 -18.62 -4.31 -11.61
CA ASN A 214 -20.00 -3.87 -11.34
C ASN A 214 -20.52 -2.99 -12.47
N ARG A 215 -19.69 -2.05 -12.99
CA ARG A 215 -20.08 -1.22 -14.15
C ARG A 215 -20.35 -2.09 -15.39
N GLU A 216 -19.50 -3.08 -15.67
CA GLU A 216 -19.69 -4.00 -16.78
C GLU A 216 -20.98 -4.82 -16.64
N PHE A 217 -21.25 -5.35 -15.46
CA PHE A 217 -22.47 -6.10 -15.16
C PHE A 217 -23.73 -5.25 -15.38
N VAL A 218 -23.76 -4.03 -14.81
CA VAL A 218 -24.90 -3.11 -14.94
C VAL A 218 -25.08 -2.66 -16.39
N ALA A 219 -24.00 -2.38 -17.13
CA ALA A 219 -24.04 -2.02 -18.54
C ALA A 219 -24.72 -3.12 -19.39
N GLY A 220 -24.47 -4.40 -19.08
CA GLY A 220 -25.16 -5.53 -19.72
C GLY A 220 -26.67 -5.54 -19.52
N LEU A 221 -27.16 -5.07 -18.34
CA LEU A 221 -28.57 -4.95 -18.02
C LEU A 221 -29.23 -3.69 -18.65
N ALA A 222 -28.43 -2.68 -18.95
CA ALA A 222 -28.90 -1.37 -19.42
C ALA A 222 -29.20 -1.31 -20.91
N LYS A 223 -28.85 -2.34 -21.69
CA LYS A 223 -29.02 -2.34 -23.15
C LYS A 223 -30.48 -2.10 -23.56
N GLY A 224 -30.73 -1.01 -24.30
CA GLY A 224 -32.04 -0.62 -24.76
C GLY A 224 -32.99 -0.10 -23.67
N ARG A 225 -32.44 0.30 -22.50
CA ARG A 225 -33.24 0.83 -21.36
C ARG A 225 -32.79 2.23 -20.99
N LEU A 226 -33.68 2.98 -20.34
CA LEU A 226 -33.32 4.22 -19.65
C LEU A 226 -32.69 3.85 -18.31
N VAL A 227 -31.49 4.40 -18.07
CA VAL A 227 -30.77 4.26 -16.80
C VAL A 227 -30.65 5.63 -16.16
N VAL A 228 -30.93 5.71 -14.87
CA VAL A 228 -30.78 6.92 -14.05
C VAL A 228 -29.79 6.56 -12.94
N ASP A 229 -28.72 7.37 -12.82
CA ASP A 229 -27.68 7.26 -11.79
C ASP A 229 -27.75 8.49 -10.87
#